data_d7258739dc7388b92e2dc67b79944206
#
_entry.id   d7258739dc7388b92e2dc67b79944206
#
_cell.length_a   1.000
_cell.length_b   1.000
_cell.length_c   1.000
_cell.angle_alpha   90.00
_cell.angle_beta   90.00
_cell.angle_gamma   90.00
#
_symmetry.space_group_name_H-M   'P 1'
#
loop_
_entity.id
_entity.type
_entity.pdbx_description
1 polymer ?
#
loop_
_entity_poly.entity_id
_entity_poly.type
_entity_poly.pdbx_seq_one_letter_code
_entity_poly.pdbx_strand_id
1 'polypeptide(L)'
;ISSIAGGSGNGDGVRIMSVQIFQENTGVANERIAAGIEYAADMGAAILQCSWGQPVMWISDGGYEANAGSIYITAIKYFVECSDNEVMDGGVAIFAAGNESLMYACYPGAYNEFISVTAIAADGLPTGYTNYHYGCNIAAPGGDYEYVDGVLNPYGAILSTVPSETPDVYNNGKTFYGSDYAYMTGTSMACP
;
A
#
# COMPACT_ATOMS: atom_id res chain seq x y z
N ILE A 1 1.18 -6.43 6.56
CA ILE A 1 1.44 -7.81 6.04
C ILE A 1 1.60 -8.80 7.19
N SER A 2 2.53 -8.60 8.11
CA SER A 2 2.84 -9.58 9.17
C SER A 2 1.65 -9.98 10.04
N SER A 3 0.73 -9.05 10.30
CA SER A 3 -0.46 -9.30 11.12
C SER A 3 -1.55 -10.16 10.44
N ILE A 4 -1.52 -10.26 9.12
CA ILE A 4 -2.52 -10.99 8.33
C ILE A 4 -1.91 -12.24 7.67
N ALA A 5 -0.73 -12.11 7.07
CA ALA A 5 -0.14 -13.14 6.22
C ALA A 5 1.16 -13.74 6.80
N GLY A 6 1.46 -13.46 8.09
CA GLY A 6 2.68 -13.95 8.76
C GLY A 6 2.69 -15.44 9.09
N GLY A 7 1.55 -16.14 8.90
CA GLY A 7 1.41 -17.56 9.20
C GLY A 7 1.33 -17.85 10.70
N SER A 8 1.53 -19.12 11.07
CA SER A 8 1.45 -19.61 12.45
C SER A 8 2.79 -19.54 13.21
N GLY A 9 3.83 -18.98 12.61
CA GLY A 9 5.18 -19.00 13.17
C GLY A 9 6.01 -20.25 12.81
N ASN A 10 5.44 -21.16 12.05
CA ASN A 10 6.09 -22.40 11.62
C ASN A 10 6.68 -22.32 10.19
N GLY A 11 6.86 -21.11 9.67
CA GLY A 11 7.36 -20.89 8.32
C GLY A 11 6.32 -21.08 7.20
N ASP A 12 5.04 -21.09 7.58
CA ASP A 12 3.87 -21.28 6.72
C ASP A 12 3.23 -19.94 6.26
N GLY A 13 3.84 -18.81 6.63
CA GLY A 13 3.44 -17.49 6.16
C GLY A 13 3.98 -17.15 4.77
N VAL A 14 3.50 -16.04 4.20
CA VAL A 14 4.03 -15.51 2.94
C VAL A 14 5.50 -15.13 3.07
N ARG A 15 6.24 -15.33 1.99
CA ARG A 15 7.62 -14.83 1.88
C ARG A 15 7.57 -13.37 1.44
N ILE A 16 8.35 -12.52 2.11
CA ILE A 16 8.42 -11.09 1.81
C ILE A 16 9.77 -10.79 1.16
N MET A 17 9.69 -10.19 -0.03
CA MET A 17 10.82 -9.53 -0.68
C MET A 17 10.71 -8.03 -0.41
N SER A 18 11.60 -7.50 0.43
CA SER A 18 11.62 -6.07 0.75
C SER A 18 12.46 -5.32 -0.28
N VAL A 19 11.83 -4.36 -0.97
CA VAL A 19 12.50 -3.50 -1.96
C VAL A 19 12.36 -2.05 -1.52
N GLN A 20 13.48 -1.40 -1.19
CA GLN A 20 13.50 -0.01 -0.78
C GLN A 20 13.48 0.93 -1.99
N ILE A 21 12.36 1.60 -2.22
CA ILE A 21 12.18 2.57 -3.30
C ILE A 21 12.23 4.03 -2.83
N PHE A 22 11.94 4.28 -1.55
CA PHE A 22 12.02 5.60 -0.92
C PHE A 22 13.33 5.77 -0.18
N GLN A 23 13.94 6.95 -0.27
CA GLN A 23 15.14 7.31 0.45
C GLN A 23 14.95 8.68 1.11
N GLU A 24 15.38 8.79 2.35
CA GLU A 24 15.36 10.08 3.08
C GLU A 24 16.14 11.16 2.33
N ASN A 25 15.59 12.36 2.31
CA ASN A 25 16.22 13.60 1.83
C ASN A 25 16.56 13.69 0.34
N THR A 26 16.23 12.70 -0.50
CA THR A 26 16.58 12.74 -1.94
C THR A 26 15.38 12.77 -2.88
N GLY A 27 14.16 12.75 -2.33
CA GLY A 27 12.95 12.54 -3.14
C GLY A 27 12.86 11.13 -3.73
N VAL A 28 11.78 10.86 -4.41
CA VAL A 28 11.57 9.57 -5.08
C VAL A 28 11.90 9.75 -6.56
N ALA A 29 12.96 9.09 -7.02
CA ALA A 29 13.25 9.02 -8.45
C ALA A 29 12.39 7.92 -9.08
N ASN A 30 11.66 8.26 -10.16
CA ASN A 30 10.81 7.31 -10.88
C ASN A 30 11.62 6.11 -11.40
N GLU A 31 12.88 6.33 -11.77
CA GLU A 31 13.82 5.29 -12.21
C GLU A 31 14.14 4.28 -11.10
N ARG A 32 14.19 4.72 -9.86
CA ARG A 32 14.41 3.81 -8.72
C ARG A 32 13.19 2.95 -8.44
N ILE A 33 11.99 3.52 -8.55
CA ILE A 33 10.74 2.76 -8.44
C ILE A 33 10.71 1.70 -9.54
N ALA A 34 10.96 2.09 -10.79
CA ALA A 34 10.97 1.18 -11.92
C ALA A 34 11.97 0.03 -11.73
N ALA A 35 13.22 0.35 -11.42
CA ALA A 35 14.26 -0.66 -11.19
C ALA A 35 13.93 -1.62 -10.02
N GLY A 36 13.28 -1.13 -8.96
CA GLY A 36 12.82 -1.97 -7.86
C GLY A 36 11.70 -2.93 -8.26
N ILE A 37 10.79 -2.48 -9.11
CA ILE A 37 9.69 -3.31 -9.63
C ILE A 37 10.22 -4.36 -10.61
N GLU A 38 11.09 -3.99 -11.54
CA GLU A 38 11.75 -4.91 -12.47
C GLU A 38 12.53 -5.99 -11.70
N TYR A 39 13.32 -5.57 -10.69
CA TYR A 39 14.01 -6.52 -9.82
C TYR A 39 13.06 -7.51 -9.14
N ALA A 40 11.93 -7.04 -8.63
CA ALA A 40 10.94 -7.93 -7.99
C ALA A 40 10.35 -8.93 -8.99
N ALA A 41 10.06 -8.52 -10.23
CA ALA A 41 9.60 -9.39 -11.30
C ALA A 41 10.63 -10.47 -11.65
N ASP A 42 11.88 -10.07 -11.89
CA ASP A 42 12.98 -10.95 -12.27
C ASP A 42 13.34 -11.96 -11.16
N MET A 43 13.10 -11.59 -9.91
CA MET A 43 13.32 -12.46 -8.74
C MET A 43 12.10 -13.30 -8.35
N GLY A 44 11.05 -13.32 -9.17
CA GLY A 44 9.91 -14.22 -9.03
C GLY A 44 8.90 -13.83 -7.95
N ALA A 45 8.72 -12.53 -7.68
CA ALA A 45 7.64 -12.09 -6.82
C ALA A 45 6.30 -12.22 -7.53
N ALA A 46 5.33 -12.92 -6.93
CA ALA A 46 3.98 -13.08 -7.50
C ALA A 46 3.08 -11.87 -7.23
N ILE A 47 3.32 -11.13 -6.13
CA ILE A 47 2.51 -10.00 -5.71
C ILE A 47 3.42 -8.78 -5.52
N LEU A 48 3.07 -7.69 -6.18
CA LEU A 48 3.63 -6.35 -5.99
C LEU A 48 2.69 -5.55 -5.10
N GLN A 49 3.04 -5.42 -3.81
CA GLN A 49 2.25 -4.68 -2.83
C GLN A 49 2.81 -3.27 -2.67
N CYS A 50 2.00 -2.25 -2.96
CA CYS A 50 2.38 -0.85 -3.04
C CYS A 50 1.47 0.04 -2.18
N SER A 51 1.88 0.30 -0.94
CA SER A 51 1.16 1.23 -0.03
C SER A 51 1.47 2.70 -0.35
N TRP A 52 1.44 3.07 -1.60
CA TRP A 52 1.69 4.44 -2.09
C TRP A 52 0.87 4.74 -3.33
N GLY A 53 0.74 6.04 -3.65
CA GLY A 53 0.08 6.53 -4.85
C GLY A 53 0.19 8.05 -4.94
N GLN A 54 -0.29 8.60 -6.04
CA GLN A 54 -0.35 10.04 -6.30
C GLN A 54 -1.82 10.46 -6.34
N PRO A 55 -2.25 11.38 -5.46
CA PRO A 55 -3.63 11.89 -5.43
C PRO A 55 -3.83 12.92 -6.55
N VAL A 56 -3.63 12.51 -7.80
CA VAL A 56 -3.80 13.35 -8.97
C VAL A 56 -5.04 12.94 -9.71
N MET A 57 -5.90 13.90 -10.01
CA MET A 57 -7.10 13.68 -10.79
C MET A 57 -6.74 13.61 -12.28
N TRP A 58 -6.46 12.40 -12.76
CA TRP A 58 -6.33 12.14 -14.18
C TRP A 58 -7.63 11.54 -14.70
N ILE A 59 -8.03 11.97 -15.89
CA ILE A 59 -9.33 11.56 -16.46
C ILE A 59 -9.23 10.17 -17.09
N SER A 60 -8.00 9.67 -17.31
CA SER A 60 -7.73 8.36 -17.93
C SER A 60 -6.31 7.90 -17.68
N ASP A 61 -6.09 6.60 -17.82
CA ASP A 61 -4.79 5.96 -17.73
C ASP A 61 -3.76 6.60 -18.69
N GLY A 62 -4.15 6.83 -19.93
CA GLY A 62 -3.28 7.51 -20.92
C GLY A 62 -2.92 8.95 -20.54
N GLY A 63 -3.81 9.66 -19.86
CA GLY A 63 -3.52 10.99 -19.32
C GLY A 63 -2.47 10.95 -18.21
N TYR A 64 -2.53 9.94 -17.35
CA TYR A 64 -1.52 9.74 -16.32
C TYR A 64 -0.16 9.33 -16.90
N GLU A 65 -0.13 8.36 -17.82
CA GLU A 65 1.10 7.94 -18.52
C GLU A 65 1.82 9.11 -19.19
N ALA A 66 1.08 9.96 -19.90
CA ALA A 66 1.64 11.08 -20.63
C ALA A 66 2.29 12.14 -19.73
N ASN A 67 1.85 12.26 -18.48
CA ASN A 67 2.23 13.39 -17.62
C ASN A 67 3.09 13.03 -16.41
N ALA A 68 2.94 11.86 -15.81
CA ALA A 68 3.56 11.63 -14.51
C ALA A 68 4.28 10.29 -14.34
N GLY A 69 3.93 9.27 -15.10
CA GLY A 69 4.26 7.93 -14.67
C GLY A 69 4.82 6.96 -15.68
N SER A 70 5.17 7.38 -16.89
CA SER A 70 5.48 6.44 -17.99
C SER A 70 6.52 5.38 -17.64
N ILE A 71 7.56 5.72 -16.90
CA ILE A 71 8.67 4.80 -16.63
C ILE A 71 8.27 3.69 -15.64
N TYR A 72 7.68 4.03 -14.50
CA TYR A 72 7.31 2.99 -13.53
C TYR A 72 6.01 2.27 -13.89
N ILE A 73 5.11 2.90 -14.67
CA ILE A 73 3.97 2.18 -15.25
C ILE A 73 4.44 1.08 -16.19
N THR A 74 5.45 1.35 -17.01
CA THR A 74 6.06 0.31 -17.86
C THR A 74 6.62 -0.84 -17.03
N ALA A 75 7.30 -0.52 -15.92
CA ALA A 75 7.83 -1.55 -15.01
C ALA A 75 6.71 -2.34 -14.29
N ILE A 76 5.60 -1.69 -13.90
CA ILE A 76 4.46 -2.38 -13.29
C ILE A 76 3.78 -3.32 -14.31
N LYS A 77 3.57 -2.86 -15.55
CA LYS A 77 3.04 -3.70 -16.62
C LYS A 77 3.96 -4.89 -16.91
N TYR A 78 5.26 -4.66 -16.94
CA TYR A 78 6.26 -5.73 -17.04
C TYR A 78 6.11 -6.76 -15.91
N PHE A 79 5.95 -6.29 -14.65
CA PHE A 79 5.70 -7.17 -13.51
C PHE A 79 4.43 -8.01 -13.69
N VAL A 80 3.34 -7.37 -14.10
CA VAL A 80 2.03 -8.05 -14.28
C VAL A 80 2.08 -9.08 -15.41
N GLU A 81 2.80 -8.79 -16.49
CA GLU A 81 2.84 -9.64 -17.68
C GLU A 81 3.94 -10.70 -17.64
N CYS A 82 5.10 -10.38 -17.03
CA CYS A 82 6.34 -11.13 -17.23
C CYS A 82 6.97 -11.66 -15.95
N SER A 83 6.37 -11.46 -14.76
CA SER A 83 6.97 -12.00 -13.53
C SER A 83 7.08 -13.52 -13.61
N ASP A 84 8.32 -14.03 -13.46
CA ASP A 84 8.62 -15.46 -13.52
C ASP A 84 8.53 -16.08 -12.13
N ASN A 85 7.34 -16.52 -11.75
CA ASN A 85 7.09 -17.12 -10.44
C ASN A 85 6.36 -18.47 -10.57
N GLU A 86 6.41 -19.27 -9.49
CA GLU A 86 5.85 -20.61 -9.45
C GLU A 86 4.33 -20.63 -9.13
N VAL A 87 3.71 -19.46 -8.89
CA VAL A 87 2.35 -19.36 -8.36
C VAL A 87 1.33 -19.11 -9.46
N MET A 88 1.66 -18.26 -10.42
CA MET A 88 0.77 -17.83 -11.50
C MET A 88 1.55 -17.35 -12.71
N ASP A 89 0.90 -17.27 -13.86
CA ASP A 89 1.46 -16.62 -15.04
C ASP A 89 1.41 -15.10 -14.83
N GLY A 90 2.59 -14.44 -14.87
CA GLY A 90 2.72 -13.02 -14.57
C GLY A 90 2.57 -12.71 -13.07
N GLY A 91 2.15 -11.50 -12.72
CA GLY A 91 2.01 -11.06 -11.34
C GLY A 91 0.77 -10.19 -11.09
N VAL A 92 0.47 -9.92 -9.82
CA VAL A 92 -0.62 -9.03 -9.39
C VAL A 92 -0.05 -7.78 -8.75
N ALA A 93 -0.46 -6.61 -9.23
CA ALA A 93 -0.10 -5.32 -8.65
C ALA A 93 -1.24 -4.74 -7.81
N ILE A 94 -0.97 -4.45 -6.54
CA ILE A 94 -1.95 -3.99 -5.54
C ILE A 94 -1.49 -2.66 -4.96
N PHE A 95 -2.39 -1.68 -4.92
CA PHE A 95 -2.11 -0.31 -4.49
C PHE A 95 -3.09 0.18 -3.44
N ALA A 96 -2.63 1.09 -2.58
CA ALA A 96 -3.50 1.86 -1.71
C ALA A 96 -4.33 2.87 -2.51
N ALA A 97 -5.65 2.96 -2.23
CA ALA A 97 -6.54 3.86 -2.96
C ALA A 97 -6.30 5.34 -2.66
N GLY A 98 -5.70 5.67 -1.51
CA GLY A 98 -5.46 7.03 -1.05
C GLY A 98 -6.32 7.42 0.16
N ASN A 99 -5.93 8.51 0.82
CA ASN A 99 -6.46 8.93 2.12
C ASN A 99 -7.00 10.38 2.11
N GLU A 100 -7.47 10.85 0.98
CA GLU A 100 -7.87 12.24 0.76
C GLU A 100 -9.41 12.42 0.71
N SER A 101 -10.19 11.37 0.99
CA SER A 101 -11.66 11.34 0.88
C SER A 101 -12.16 11.71 -0.53
N LEU A 102 -11.41 11.34 -1.55
CA LEU A 102 -11.72 11.66 -2.94
C LEU A 102 -12.56 10.57 -3.61
N MET A 103 -13.37 10.96 -4.60
CA MET A 103 -14.22 10.05 -5.38
C MET A 103 -13.45 9.26 -6.46
N TYR A 104 -12.16 9.05 -6.27
CA TYR A 104 -11.30 8.28 -7.18
C TYR A 104 -10.08 7.74 -6.42
N ALA A 105 -9.56 6.60 -6.89
CA ALA A 105 -8.32 6.05 -6.37
C ALA A 105 -7.11 6.87 -6.84
N CYS A 106 -6.06 6.88 -6.03
CA CYS A 106 -4.76 7.39 -6.44
C CYS A 106 -4.16 6.56 -7.59
N TYR A 107 -3.44 7.23 -8.49
CA TYR A 107 -2.61 6.52 -9.47
C TYR A 107 -1.28 6.08 -8.82
N PRO A 108 -0.73 4.92 -9.22
CA PRO A 108 -1.15 4.06 -10.33
C PRO A 108 -2.29 3.09 -9.99
N GLY A 109 -2.75 2.99 -8.75
CA GLY A 109 -3.80 2.07 -8.33
C GLY A 109 -5.13 2.23 -9.08
N ALA A 110 -5.43 3.44 -9.58
CA ALA A 110 -6.62 3.69 -10.39
C ALA A 110 -6.60 3.06 -11.79
N TYR A 111 -5.48 2.48 -12.22
CA TYR A 111 -5.38 1.75 -13.49
C TYR A 111 -6.32 0.56 -13.52
N ASN A 112 -6.99 0.33 -14.65
CA ASN A 112 -7.95 -0.77 -14.80
C ASN A 112 -7.31 -2.17 -14.67
N GLU A 113 -6.01 -2.27 -14.91
CA GLU A 113 -5.25 -3.53 -14.85
C GLU A 113 -4.71 -3.83 -13.44
N PHE A 114 -4.81 -2.88 -12.49
CA PHE A 114 -4.28 -3.01 -11.15
C PHE A 114 -5.39 -3.08 -10.10
N ILE A 115 -5.04 -3.52 -8.91
CA ILE A 115 -5.98 -3.59 -7.79
C ILE A 115 -5.75 -2.37 -6.89
N SER A 116 -6.82 -1.63 -6.61
CA SER A 116 -6.83 -0.52 -5.67
C SER A 116 -7.67 -0.85 -4.45
N VAL A 117 -7.09 -0.68 -3.26
CA VAL A 117 -7.68 -1.09 -1.99
C VAL A 117 -8.10 0.13 -1.17
N THR A 118 -9.39 0.22 -0.86
CA THR A 118 -9.98 1.21 0.05
C THR A 118 -9.94 0.72 1.50
N ALA A 119 -10.15 1.63 2.45
CA ALA A 119 -10.09 1.30 3.87
C ALA A 119 -11.48 1.25 4.51
N ILE A 120 -11.72 0.18 5.29
CA ILE A 120 -12.86 0.08 6.21
C ILE A 120 -12.38 0.09 7.66
N ALA A 121 -13.25 0.60 8.54
CA ALA A 121 -13.07 0.58 9.98
C ALA A 121 -13.52 -0.77 10.61
N ALA A 122 -13.37 -0.92 11.91
CA ALA A 122 -13.73 -2.14 12.64
C ALA A 122 -15.24 -2.45 12.62
N ASP A 123 -16.09 -1.45 12.39
CA ASP A 123 -17.54 -1.61 12.21
C ASP A 123 -17.95 -2.05 10.80
N GLY A 124 -16.98 -2.22 9.89
CA GLY A 124 -17.19 -2.59 8.50
C GLY A 124 -17.64 -1.44 7.59
N LEU A 125 -17.68 -0.20 8.10
CA LEU A 125 -18.02 0.98 7.31
C LEU A 125 -16.75 1.60 6.69
N PRO A 126 -16.89 2.33 5.56
CA PRO A 126 -15.77 3.09 5.00
C PRO A 126 -15.24 4.10 6.01
N THR A 127 -13.91 4.18 6.12
CA THR A 127 -13.27 5.21 6.96
C THR A 127 -13.46 6.60 6.39
N GLY A 128 -13.46 7.63 7.25
CA GLY A 128 -13.67 9.01 6.81
C GLY A 128 -12.58 9.56 5.88
N TYR A 129 -11.41 8.95 5.85
CA TYR A 129 -10.29 9.37 5.01
C TYR A 129 -10.19 8.63 3.68
N THR A 130 -10.80 7.45 3.54
CA THR A 130 -10.58 6.59 2.36
C THR A 130 -11.05 7.25 1.06
N ASN A 131 -10.27 7.07 0.00
CA ASN A 131 -10.75 7.35 -1.34
C ASN A 131 -11.74 6.25 -1.75
N TYR A 132 -12.68 6.59 -2.64
CA TYR A 132 -13.80 5.73 -3.00
C TYR A 132 -14.26 5.96 -4.44
N HIS A 133 -15.09 5.06 -4.99
CA HIS A 133 -15.74 5.12 -6.28
C HIS A 133 -14.81 4.76 -7.46
N TYR A 134 -14.32 5.73 -8.27
CA TYR A 134 -13.58 5.43 -9.49
C TYR A 134 -12.21 4.81 -9.22
N GLY A 135 -11.91 3.70 -9.92
CA GLY A 135 -10.64 2.99 -9.80
C GLY A 135 -10.45 2.23 -8.49
N CYS A 136 -11.45 2.24 -7.58
CA CYS A 136 -11.40 1.45 -6.36
C CYS A 136 -12.05 0.08 -6.62
N ASN A 137 -11.32 -1.01 -6.30
CA ASN A 137 -11.75 -2.36 -6.64
C ASN A 137 -12.23 -3.18 -5.45
N ILE A 138 -11.54 -3.05 -4.30
CA ILE A 138 -11.80 -3.85 -3.11
C ILE A 138 -11.66 -3.01 -1.85
N ALA A 139 -12.33 -3.40 -0.79
CA ALA A 139 -12.18 -2.79 0.53
C ALA A 139 -11.55 -3.79 1.51
N ALA A 140 -10.64 -3.31 2.35
CA ALA A 140 -9.99 -4.11 3.39
C ALA A 140 -9.81 -3.30 4.69
N PRO A 141 -9.57 -3.95 5.83
CA PRO A 141 -9.37 -3.27 7.09
C PRO A 141 -8.17 -2.31 7.05
N GLY A 142 -8.44 -1.01 7.05
CA GLY A 142 -7.44 0.06 7.13
C GLY A 142 -7.42 0.74 8.49
N GLY A 143 -8.44 0.43 9.29
CA GLY A 143 -8.62 0.95 10.64
C GLY A 143 -9.05 2.41 10.69
N ASP A 144 -9.56 2.81 11.84
CA ASP A 144 -9.85 4.19 12.18
C ASP A 144 -9.51 4.45 13.65
N TYR A 145 -9.22 5.69 13.98
CA TYR A 145 -9.05 6.09 15.36
C TYR A 145 -10.39 6.47 15.96
N GLU A 146 -10.74 5.82 17.05
CA GLU A 146 -11.91 6.16 17.86
C GLU A 146 -11.51 7.07 19.02
N TYR A 147 -12.38 7.99 19.39
CA TYR A 147 -12.26 8.74 20.60
C TYR A 147 -13.37 8.31 21.57
N VAL A 148 -12.96 7.72 22.71
CA VAL A 148 -13.86 7.34 23.79
C VAL A 148 -13.65 8.34 24.93
N ASP A 149 -14.68 9.07 25.29
CA ASP A 149 -14.62 10.11 26.34
C ASP A 149 -13.51 11.17 26.10
N GLY A 150 -13.21 11.47 24.84
CA GLY A 150 -12.17 12.43 24.45
C GLY A 150 -10.73 11.86 24.51
N VAL A 151 -10.57 10.59 24.81
CA VAL A 151 -9.29 9.89 24.81
C VAL A 151 -9.17 9.03 23.55
N LEU A 152 -8.04 9.12 22.86
CA LEU A 152 -7.75 8.32 21.69
C LEU A 152 -7.75 6.82 22.04
N ASN A 153 -8.63 6.07 21.40
CA ASN A 153 -8.66 4.61 21.45
C ASN A 153 -7.99 4.04 20.19
N PRO A 154 -6.80 3.47 20.29
CA PRO A 154 -6.08 2.94 19.12
C PRO A 154 -6.59 1.58 18.65
N TYR A 155 -7.46 0.91 19.40
CA TYR A 155 -7.86 -0.48 19.10
C TYR A 155 -8.71 -0.63 17.83
N GLY A 156 -9.23 0.46 17.27
CA GLY A 156 -9.83 0.48 15.94
C GLY A 156 -8.82 0.54 14.80
N ALA A 157 -7.55 0.82 15.10
CA ALA A 157 -6.46 0.91 14.12
C ALA A 157 -5.76 -0.44 13.88
N ILE A 158 -4.92 -0.50 12.88
CA ILE A 158 -4.20 -1.71 12.49
C ILE A 158 -2.87 -1.79 13.26
N LEU A 159 -2.70 -2.86 14.02
CA LEU A 159 -1.44 -3.15 14.73
C LEU A 159 -0.47 -3.89 13.81
N SER A 160 0.75 -3.41 13.69
CA SER A 160 1.81 -4.10 12.96
C SER A 160 3.19 -3.79 13.52
N THR A 161 4.20 -4.51 13.03
CA THR A 161 5.60 -4.30 13.41
C THR A 161 6.14 -2.99 12.85
N VAL A 162 6.99 -2.35 13.66
CA VAL A 162 7.76 -1.16 13.25
C VAL A 162 9.23 -1.36 13.66
N PRO A 163 10.19 -0.67 13.02
CA PRO A 163 11.57 -0.70 13.48
C PRO A 163 11.66 -0.17 14.92
N SER A 164 12.47 -0.81 15.77
CA SER A 164 12.70 -0.43 17.17
C SER A 164 13.33 0.96 17.30
N GLU A 165 14.10 1.36 16.30
CA GLU A 165 14.70 2.70 16.16
C GLU A 165 13.90 3.55 15.16
N THR A 166 12.60 3.71 15.41
CA THR A 166 11.79 4.58 14.56
C THR A 166 12.12 6.05 14.88
N PRO A 167 12.66 6.84 13.95
CA PRO A 167 12.93 8.25 14.17
C PRO A 167 11.67 9.00 14.59
N ASP A 168 11.82 10.02 15.46
CA ASP A 168 10.70 10.84 15.98
C ASP A 168 9.84 11.47 14.87
N VAL A 169 10.42 11.69 13.69
CA VAL A 169 9.69 12.20 12.51
C VAL A 169 8.57 11.27 12.03
N TYR A 170 8.64 9.98 12.37
CA TYR A 170 7.59 9.01 12.05
C TYR A 170 6.57 8.81 13.18
N ASN A 171 6.72 9.51 14.31
CA ASN A 171 5.79 9.42 15.45
C ASN A 171 4.46 10.14 15.19
N ASN A 172 4.36 10.91 14.12
CA ASN A 172 3.17 11.69 13.81
C ASN A 172 2.01 10.74 13.41
N GLY A 173 1.06 10.55 14.31
CA GLY A 173 -0.12 9.71 14.11
C GLY A 173 0.06 8.22 14.41
N LYS A 174 1.15 7.81 15.07
CA LYS A 174 1.36 6.43 15.51
C LYS A 174 1.13 6.32 17.01
N THR A 175 0.40 5.29 17.41
CA THR A 175 0.29 4.88 18.81
C THR A 175 1.11 3.61 19.00
N PHE A 176 2.21 3.69 19.74
CA PHE A 176 3.10 2.55 19.98
C PHE A 176 2.49 1.54 20.94
N TYR A 177 2.74 0.28 20.67
CA TYR A 177 2.51 -0.84 21.58
C TYR A 177 3.86 -1.52 21.85
N GLY A 178 4.56 -1.08 22.89
CA GLY A 178 5.94 -1.48 23.11
C GLY A 178 6.91 -0.80 22.13
N SER A 179 8.11 -1.35 21.98
CA SER A 179 9.18 -0.80 21.14
C SER A 179 9.06 -1.18 19.65
N ASP A 180 8.40 -2.31 19.36
CA ASP A 180 8.49 -2.98 18.05
C ASP A 180 7.16 -3.02 17.29
N TYR A 181 6.10 -2.47 17.87
CA TYR A 181 4.74 -2.46 17.29
C TYR A 181 4.12 -1.08 17.37
N ALA A 182 3.32 -0.75 16.37
CA ALA A 182 2.52 0.47 16.39
C ALA A 182 1.15 0.25 15.76
N TYR A 183 0.18 1.04 16.24
CA TYR A 183 -1.13 1.19 15.63
C TYR A 183 -1.07 2.27 14.57
N MET A 184 -1.59 1.99 13.38
CA MET A 184 -1.68 2.93 12.27
C MET A 184 -3.00 2.77 11.55
N THR A 185 -3.43 3.86 10.87
CA THR A 185 -4.61 3.86 10.01
C THR A 185 -4.23 4.32 8.60
N GLY A 186 -4.98 3.87 7.61
CA GLY A 186 -4.78 4.29 6.23
C GLY A 186 -5.09 3.21 5.22
N THR A 187 -5.33 3.60 3.97
CA THR A 187 -5.40 2.66 2.85
C THR A 187 -4.07 1.93 2.65
N SER A 188 -2.95 2.50 3.15
CA SER A 188 -1.65 1.82 3.22
C SER A 188 -1.64 0.60 4.14
N MET A 189 -2.51 0.55 5.16
CA MET A 189 -2.70 -0.58 6.06
C MET A 189 -3.71 -1.57 5.52
N ALA A 190 -4.66 -1.11 4.72
CA ALA A 190 -5.63 -1.96 4.02
C ALA A 190 -5.01 -2.71 2.83
N CYS A 191 -4.05 -2.09 2.13
CA CYS A 191 -3.45 -2.59 0.89
C CYS A 191 -2.73 -3.95 1.04
N PRO A 192 -1.94 -4.22 2.13
CA PRO A 192 -1.32 -5.53 2.32
C PRO A 192 -2.28 -6.57 2.83
#